data_5e8cb81b03046b37917213882504387b
#
_entry.id   5e8cb81b03046b37917213882504387b
#
_cell.length_a   1.000
_cell.length_b   1.000
_cell.length_c   1.000
_cell.angle_alpha   90.00
_cell.angle_beta   90.00
_cell.angle_gamma   90.00
#
_symmetry.space_group_name_H-M   'P 1'
#
loop_
_entity.id
_entity.type
_entity.pdbx_description
1 polymer ?
#
loop_
_entity_poly.entity_id
_entity_poly.type
_entity_poly.pdbx_seq_one_letter_code
_entity_poly.pdbx_strand_id
1 'polypeptide(L)' 'MMTLEDIKSSDKMFLTPGDICGVLGSNPQTIRVTARQRPDLLGFPFTFVGNRMKISRIPFLRFMGVAE' A
#
# COMPACT_ATOMS: atom_id res chain seq x y z
N MET A 1 13.85 3.08 -0.76
CA MET A 1 12.66 2.48 -1.40
C MET A 1 12.47 1.07 -0.88
N MET A 2 11.26 0.73 -0.43
CA MET A 2 11.00 -0.61 0.08
C MET A 2 10.70 -1.57 -1.07
N THR A 3 11.27 -2.77 -0.96
CA THR A 3 10.93 -3.87 -1.86
C THR A 3 9.80 -4.69 -1.24
N LEU A 4 9.24 -5.63 -1.99
CA LEU A 4 8.23 -6.54 -1.47
C LEU A 4 8.78 -7.35 -0.28
N GLU A 5 10.04 -7.73 -0.36
CA GLU A 5 10.72 -8.45 0.72
C GLU A 5 10.81 -7.61 1.99
N ASP A 6 11.12 -6.31 1.84
CA ASP A 6 11.16 -5.40 2.97
C ASP A 6 9.78 -5.27 3.64
N ILE A 7 8.73 -5.21 2.84
CA ILE A 7 7.37 -5.12 3.36
C ILE A 7 7.00 -6.41 4.08
N LYS A 8 7.35 -7.56 3.52
CA LYS A 8 7.07 -8.85 4.11
C LYS A 8 7.77 -9.02 5.47
N SER A 9 8.99 -8.51 5.57
CA SER A 9 9.80 -8.62 6.78
C SER A 9 9.48 -7.54 7.82
N SER A 10 8.69 -6.53 7.43
CA SER A 10 8.37 -5.42 8.32
C SER A 10 7.43 -5.86 9.43
N ASP A 11 7.58 -5.29 10.61
CA ASP A 11 6.66 -5.50 11.71
C ASP A 11 5.61 -4.39 11.82
N LYS A 12 5.58 -3.47 10.86
CA LYS A 12 4.56 -2.43 10.80
C LYS A 12 3.20 -3.04 10.47
N MET A 13 2.17 -2.57 11.13
CA MET A 13 0.81 -2.98 10.81
C MET A 13 0.28 -2.27 9.56
N PHE A 14 0.72 -1.03 9.35
CA PHE A 14 0.26 -0.20 8.25
C PHE A 14 1.43 0.29 7.41
N LEU A 15 1.17 0.42 6.12
CA LEU A 15 2.12 0.96 5.16
C LEU A 15 1.64 2.32 4.68
N THR A 16 2.55 3.10 4.11
CA THR A 16 2.22 4.38 3.47
C THR A 16 2.34 4.24 1.97
N PRO A 17 1.78 5.17 1.18
CA PRO A 17 1.99 5.15 -0.26
C PRO A 17 3.48 5.17 -0.63
N GLY A 18 4.30 5.87 0.16
CA GLY A 18 5.74 5.87 -0.06
C GLY A 18 6.39 4.51 0.12
N ASP A 19 5.82 3.67 0.98
CA ASP A 19 6.35 2.32 1.21
C ASP A 19 6.05 1.39 0.03
N ILE A 20 4.91 1.54 -0.61
CA ILE A 20 4.46 0.61 -1.65
C ILE A 20 4.70 1.11 -3.07
N CYS A 21 5.09 2.36 -3.24
CA CYS A 21 5.23 2.94 -4.58
C CYS A 21 6.27 2.19 -5.42
N GLY A 22 7.36 1.75 -4.81
CA GLY A 22 8.39 0.99 -5.52
C GLY A 22 7.91 -0.38 -5.97
N VAL A 23 7.08 -1.02 -5.15
CA VAL A 23 6.53 -2.34 -5.45
C VAL A 23 5.50 -2.25 -6.58
N LEU A 24 4.65 -1.22 -6.53
CA LEU A 24 3.61 -1.04 -7.55
C LEU A 24 4.13 -0.36 -8.82
N GLY A 25 5.29 0.25 -8.75
CA GLY A 25 5.84 1.00 -9.88
C GLY A 25 5.11 2.30 -10.13
N SER A 26 4.45 2.85 -9.12
CA SER A 26 3.65 4.07 -9.23
C SER A 26 4.15 5.13 -8.25
N ASN A 27 3.93 6.38 -8.62
CA ASN A 27 4.27 7.52 -7.78
C ASN A 27 3.36 7.56 -6.54
N PRO A 28 3.87 7.92 -5.34
CA PRO A 28 3.01 7.98 -4.15
C PRO A 28 1.82 8.90 -4.30
N GLN A 29 1.98 10.02 -5.02
CA GLN A 29 0.88 10.94 -5.26
C GLN A 29 -0.21 10.30 -6.10
N THR A 30 0.18 9.53 -7.12
CA THR A 30 -0.77 8.80 -7.96
C THR A 30 -1.58 7.81 -7.12
N ILE A 31 -0.92 7.11 -6.20
CA ILE A 31 -1.58 6.15 -5.33
C ILE A 31 -2.63 6.86 -4.46
N ARG A 32 -2.29 8.01 -3.88
CA ARG A 32 -3.22 8.78 -3.05
C ARG A 32 -4.41 9.29 -3.85
N VAL A 33 -4.16 9.80 -5.05
CA VAL A 33 -5.22 10.33 -5.92
C VAL A 33 -6.16 9.19 -6.32
N THR A 34 -5.61 8.05 -6.70
CA THR A 34 -6.40 6.87 -7.06
C THR A 34 -7.26 6.42 -5.88
N ALA A 35 -6.69 6.41 -4.68
CA ALA A 35 -7.42 6.02 -3.48
C ALA A 35 -8.62 6.93 -3.20
N ARG A 36 -8.50 8.22 -3.51
CA ARG A 36 -9.58 9.17 -3.28
C ARG A 36 -10.63 9.15 -4.39
N GLN A 37 -10.21 9.01 -5.64
CA GLN A 37 -11.10 9.13 -6.80
C GLN A 37 -11.60 7.78 -7.30
N ARG A 38 -10.74 6.78 -7.33
CA ARG A 38 -11.06 5.47 -7.86
C ARG A 38 -10.50 4.38 -6.94
N PRO A 39 -11.03 4.24 -5.71
CA PRO A 39 -10.50 3.25 -4.76
C PRO A 39 -10.63 1.82 -5.27
N ASP A 40 -11.58 1.56 -6.15
CA ASP A 40 -11.78 0.24 -6.76
C ASP A 40 -10.58 -0.23 -7.58
N LEU A 41 -9.75 0.70 -8.06
CA LEU A 41 -8.59 0.35 -8.88
C LEU A 41 -7.41 -0.16 -8.05
N LEU A 42 -7.41 0.06 -6.75
CA LEU A 42 -6.29 -0.36 -5.90
C LEU A 42 -6.32 -1.84 -5.54
N GLY A 43 -7.49 -2.40 -5.33
CA GLY A 43 -7.62 -3.83 -5.11
C GLY A 43 -7.20 -4.32 -3.71
N PHE A 44 -6.84 -3.43 -2.80
CA PHE A 44 -6.48 -3.78 -1.43
C PHE A 44 -7.08 -2.79 -0.45
N PRO A 45 -7.35 -3.22 0.81
CA PRO A 45 -7.96 -2.32 1.79
C PRO A 45 -6.99 -1.24 2.25
N PHE A 46 -7.52 -0.05 2.46
CA PHE A 46 -6.77 1.08 2.98
C PHE A 46 -7.72 1.99 3.73
N THR A 47 -7.16 2.94 4.49
CA THR A 47 -7.96 3.94 5.18
C THR A 47 -7.21 5.26 5.18
N PHE A 48 -7.94 6.37 5.37
CA PHE A 48 -7.35 7.69 5.55
C PHE A 48 -7.51 8.11 7.00
N VAL A 49 -6.42 8.59 7.59
CA VAL A 49 -6.42 9.18 8.91
C VAL A 49 -5.95 10.62 8.72
N GLY A 50 -6.88 11.57 8.76
CA GLY A 50 -6.59 12.94 8.38
C GLY A 50 -6.18 12.99 6.92
N ASN A 51 -4.99 13.50 6.64
CA ASN A 51 -4.45 13.59 5.28
C ASN A 51 -3.54 12.43 4.92
N ARG A 52 -3.42 11.43 5.80
CA ARG A 52 -2.50 10.32 5.59
C ARG A 52 -3.25 9.07 5.19
N MET A 53 -2.78 8.45 4.13
CA MET A 53 -3.30 7.16 3.69
C MET A 53 -2.54 6.05 4.43
N LYS A 54 -3.29 5.11 4.98
CA LYS A 54 -2.72 3.95 5.66
C LYS A 54 -3.23 2.68 4.99
N ILE A 55 -2.31 1.78 4.67
CA ILE A 55 -2.60 0.54 3.96
C ILE A 55 -2.28 -0.61 4.90
N SER A 56 -3.22 -1.51 5.11
CA SER A 56 -2.99 -2.69 5.94
C SER A 56 -1.97 -3.60 5.26
N ARG A 57 -0.89 -3.92 5.97
CA ARG A 57 0.22 -4.68 5.40
C ARG A 57 -0.19 -6.08 4.94
N ILE A 58 -0.87 -6.81 5.79
CA ILE A 58 -1.21 -8.21 5.50
C ILE A 58 -2.14 -8.35 4.30
N PRO A 59 -3.28 -7.61 4.22
CA PRO A 59 -4.12 -7.67 3.03
C PRO A 59 -3.39 -7.20 1.77
N PHE A 60 -2.49 -6.22 1.89
CA PHE A 60 -1.70 -5.77 0.76
C PHE A 60 -0.80 -6.90 0.24
N LEU A 61 -0.15 -7.63 1.14
CA LEU A 61 0.70 -8.76 0.75
C LEU A 61 -0.11 -9.85 0.06
N ARG A 62 -1.32 -10.12 0.54
CA ARG A 62 -2.21 -11.08 -0.12
C ARG A 62 -2.59 -10.61 -1.52
N PHE A 63 -2.86 -9.32 -1.68
CA PHE A 63 -3.13 -8.75 -2.99
C PHE A 63 -1.96 -8.95 -3.95
N MET A 64 -0.74 -8.84 -3.44
CA MET A 64 0.46 -9.04 -4.24
C MET A 64 0.79 -10.53 -4.46
N GLY A 65 0.00 -11.43 -3.90
CA GLY A 65 0.21 -12.86 -4.08
C GLY A 65 1.26 -13.47 -3.16
N VAL A 66 1.62 -12.76 -2.09
CA VAL A 66 2.62 -13.25 -1.13
C VAL A 66 1.89 -14.04 -0.04
N ALA A 67 2.24 -15.31 0.14
CA ALA A 67 1.69 -16.15 1.18
C ALA A 67 2.26 -15.74 2.54
N GLU A 68 1.42 -15.80 3.56
CA GLU A 68 1.81 -15.55 4.94
C GLU A 68 2.44 -16.77 5.57
#